data_1c7b8f6912ea464964fd66816e43d0bf
#
_entry.id   1c7b8f6912ea464964fd66816e43d0bf
#
_cell.length_a   1.000
_cell.length_b   1.000
_cell.length_c   1.000
_cell.angle_alpha   90.00
_cell.angle_beta   90.00
_cell.angle_gamma   90.00
#
_symmetry.space_group_name_H-M   'P 1'
#
loop_
_entity.id
_entity.type
_entity.pdbx_description
1 polymer ?
#
loop_
_entity_poly.entity_id
_entity_poly.type
_entity_poly.pdbx_seq_one_letter_code
_entity_poly.pdbx_strand_id
1 'polypeptide(L)'
;MNTNKGLDSKELLKPGNMLRLYATGAFPMADDNGKINWFMPEVRTIIPLDNYNIPRTLKTFLKKGNFEIRYDTDFLSVIRSCAEREKTWISEELIEAYKRLHKKGHIHTVETWQDGKLVGGLYGVTFRGAFFGESMFSKVPQASKAALLKLIEYLNLKDFVLLDVQYMTPHLKMFGAVEIDFEEYNKLLYSAYTRACEF
;
A
#
# COMPACT_ATOMS: atom_id res chain seq x y z
N MET A 1 18.46 9.56 -0.85
CA MET A 1 19.10 10.24 0.33
C MET A 1 18.52 9.68 1.62
N ASN A 2 19.37 9.39 2.61
CA ASN A 2 18.93 8.88 3.91
C ASN A 2 18.56 10.09 4.80
N THR A 3 17.28 10.27 5.13
CA THR A 3 16.73 11.43 5.85
C THR A 3 16.90 11.34 7.38
N ASN A 4 17.63 10.35 7.90
CA ASN A 4 17.77 10.06 9.32
C ASN A 4 18.89 10.87 10.04
N LYS A 5 18.95 12.19 9.89
CA LYS A 5 19.82 12.99 10.76
C LYS A 5 19.01 13.57 11.93
N GLY A 6 19.00 12.86 13.09
CA GLY A 6 18.75 13.50 14.39
C GLY A 6 17.52 13.09 15.20
N LEU A 7 16.59 12.26 14.71
CA LEU A 7 15.45 11.76 15.51
C LEU A 7 15.62 10.28 15.85
N ASP A 8 15.26 9.89 17.07
CA ASP A 8 15.18 8.49 17.49
C ASP A 8 14.17 7.75 16.59
N SER A 9 14.50 6.50 16.18
CA SER A 9 13.62 5.67 15.36
C SER A 9 12.23 5.52 15.94
N LYS A 10 12.11 5.42 17.28
CA LYS A 10 10.83 5.34 17.99
C LYS A 10 10.00 6.62 17.86
N GLU A 11 10.66 7.78 17.82
CA GLU A 11 9.98 9.06 17.63
C GLU A 11 9.38 9.16 16.21
N LEU A 12 10.13 8.71 15.21
CA LEU A 12 9.68 8.67 13.80
C LEU A 12 8.48 7.74 13.59
N LEU A 13 8.31 6.71 14.44
CA LEU A 13 7.21 5.76 14.38
C LEU A 13 5.93 6.21 15.13
N LYS A 14 5.93 7.42 15.70
CA LYS A 14 4.69 8.01 16.23
C LYS A 14 3.76 8.37 15.05
N PRO A 15 2.44 8.14 15.16
CA PRO A 15 1.51 8.33 14.06
C PRO A 15 1.61 9.67 13.33
N GLY A 16 1.72 10.78 14.07
CA GLY A 16 1.84 12.11 13.48
C GLY A 16 3.15 12.30 12.69
N ASN A 17 4.26 11.72 13.15
CA ASN A 17 5.54 11.80 12.46
C ASN A 17 5.56 10.87 11.22
N MET A 18 4.99 9.66 11.33
CA MET A 18 4.82 8.77 10.20
C MET A 18 4.01 9.44 9.08
N LEU A 19 2.86 10.04 9.40
CA LEU A 19 2.04 10.74 8.42
C LEU A 19 2.77 11.92 7.77
N ARG A 20 3.57 12.68 8.53
CA ARG A 20 4.40 13.75 7.96
C ARG A 20 5.42 13.20 6.97
N LEU A 21 6.03 12.05 7.26
CA LEU A 21 6.99 11.41 6.37
C LEU A 21 6.30 10.87 5.10
N TYR A 22 5.15 10.17 5.24
CA TYR A 22 4.34 9.80 4.08
C TYR A 22 3.93 11.01 3.25
N ALA A 23 3.58 12.11 3.91
CA ALA A 23 3.27 13.37 3.24
C ALA A 23 4.44 13.97 2.44
N THR A 24 5.68 13.59 2.68
CA THR A 24 6.83 13.93 1.84
C THR A 24 7.16 12.88 0.78
N GLY A 25 6.40 11.79 0.73
CA GLY A 25 6.66 10.64 -0.14
C GLY A 25 7.64 9.63 0.46
N ALA A 26 8.10 9.81 1.71
CA ALA A 26 8.95 8.83 2.37
C ALA A 26 8.12 7.66 2.92
N PHE A 27 8.70 6.44 2.90
CA PHE A 27 8.10 5.22 3.43
C PHE A 27 9.12 4.40 4.23
N PRO A 28 8.68 3.62 5.24
CA PRO A 28 9.60 2.88 6.11
C PRO A 28 9.83 1.46 5.62
N MET A 29 11.05 0.95 5.82
CA MET A 29 11.38 -0.48 5.69
C MET A 29 12.38 -0.86 6.77
N ALA A 30 12.23 -2.05 7.36
CA ALA A 30 13.24 -2.62 8.23
C ALA A 30 14.36 -3.29 7.41
N ASP A 31 15.59 -3.13 7.85
CA ASP A 31 16.73 -3.90 7.34
C ASP A 31 16.81 -5.29 7.97
N ASP A 32 17.81 -6.08 7.59
CA ASP A 32 18.01 -7.45 8.07
C ASP A 32 18.25 -7.53 9.60
N ASN A 33 18.61 -6.42 10.25
CA ASN A 33 18.77 -6.31 11.70
C ASN A 33 17.49 -5.80 12.39
N GLY A 34 16.42 -5.60 11.65
CA GLY A 34 15.15 -5.06 12.15
C GLY A 34 15.13 -3.54 12.35
N LYS A 35 16.22 -2.83 12.01
CA LYS A 35 16.26 -1.36 12.11
C LYS A 35 15.42 -0.73 11.00
N ILE A 36 14.47 0.11 11.38
CA ILE A 36 13.59 0.81 10.44
C ILE A 36 14.28 2.05 9.90
N ASN A 37 14.38 2.10 8.57
CA ASN A 37 14.89 3.24 7.81
C ASN A 37 13.77 3.82 6.93
N TRP A 38 13.83 5.13 6.66
CA TRP A 38 12.89 5.82 5.79
C TRP A 38 13.55 6.08 4.44
N PHE A 39 12.86 5.73 3.38
CA PHE A 39 13.33 5.79 2.00
C PHE A 39 12.53 6.79 1.19
N MET A 40 13.21 7.50 0.31
CA MET A 40 12.62 8.44 -0.64
C MET A 40 13.44 8.36 -1.94
N PRO A 41 13.12 7.39 -2.81
CA PRO A 41 13.84 7.20 -4.07
C PRO A 41 13.55 8.33 -5.06
N GLU A 42 14.51 8.59 -5.96
CA GLU A 42 14.41 9.61 -7.01
C GLU A 42 13.46 9.17 -8.14
N VAL A 43 13.31 7.87 -8.35
CA VAL A 43 12.34 7.28 -9.28
C VAL A 43 11.25 6.59 -8.46
N ARG A 44 10.00 6.92 -8.75
CA ARG A 44 8.85 6.39 -8.02
C ARG A 44 7.94 5.59 -8.94
N THR A 45 7.45 4.46 -8.44
CA THR A 45 6.45 3.67 -9.17
C THR A 45 5.06 4.00 -8.65
N ILE A 46 4.15 4.32 -9.58
CA ILE A 46 2.73 4.54 -9.33
C ILE A 46 1.88 3.65 -10.24
N ILE A 47 0.62 3.45 -9.86
CA ILE A 47 -0.40 2.93 -10.79
C ILE A 47 -1.32 4.11 -11.14
N PRO A 48 -1.33 4.57 -12.41
CA PRO A 48 -2.26 5.61 -12.86
C PRO A 48 -3.70 5.15 -12.66
N LEU A 49 -4.48 5.92 -11.87
CA LEU A 49 -5.84 5.53 -11.52
C LEU A 49 -6.82 5.68 -12.71
N ASP A 50 -6.53 6.58 -13.64
CA ASP A 50 -7.30 6.84 -14.86
C ASP A 50 -6.88 5.97 -16.06
N ASN A 51 -5.71 5.30 -15.98
CA ASN A 51 -5.15 4.53 -17.10
C ASN A 51 -4.44 3.24 -16.61
N TYR A 52 -5.16 2.42 -15.86
CA TYR A 52 -4.64 1.14 -15.41
C TYR A 52 -5.06 -0.03 -16.33
N ASN A 53 -4.35 -1.14 -16.25
CA ASN A 53 -4.65 -2.35 -16.99
C ASN A 53 -5.22 -3.45 -16.09
N ILE A 54 -6.13 -4.25 -16.61
CA ILE A 54 -6.64 -5.43 -15.91
C ILE A 54 -6.15 -6.70 -16.65
N PRO A 55 -5.29 -7.52 -16.03
CA PRO A 55 -4.79 -8.74 -16.68
C PRO A 55 -5.91 -9.67 -17.16
N ARG A 56 -5.81 -10.19 -18.38
CA ARG A 56 -6.84 -11.07 -18.98
C ARG A 56 -7.15 -12.29 -18.11
N THR A 57 -6.11 -12.89 -17.53
CA THR A 57 -6.25 -14.05 -16.64
C THR A 57 -7.07 -13.70 -15.40
N LEU A 58 -6.88 -12.50 -14.84
CA LEU A 58 -7.67 -12.01 -13.72
C LEU A 58 -9.14 -11.78 -14.11
N LYS A 59 -9.39 -11.12 -15.27
CA LYS A 59 -10.76 -10.92 -15.77
C LYS A 59 -11.52 -12.25 -15.92
N THR A 60 -10.86 -13.26 -16.48
CA THR A 60 -11.45 -14.59 -16.65
C THR A 60 -11.71 -15.29 -15.32
N PHE A 61 -10.79 -15.14 -14.37
CA PHE A 61 -10.91 -15.74 -13.04
C PHE A 61 -12.05 -15.13 -12.24
N LEU A 62 -12.18 -13.80 -12.22
CA LEU A 62 -13.22 -13.09 -11.47
C LEU A 62 -14.64 -13.37 -11.99
N LYS A 63 -14.80 -13.72 -13.28
CA LYS A 63 -16.11 -14.15 -13.81
C LYS A 63 -16.65 -15.44 -13.18
N LYS A 64 -15.78 -16.23 -12.54
CA LYS A 64 -16.17 -17.46 -11.84
C LYS A 64 -16.76 -17.20 -10.45
N GLY A 65 -16.67 -15.98 -9.93
CA GLY A 65 -17.37 -15.52 -8.73
C GLY A 65 -16.93 -16.13 -7.41
N ASN A 66 -15.65 -16.60 -7.30
CA ASN A 66 -15.21 -17.36 -6.13
C ASN A 66 -14.60 -16.51 -5.01
N PHE A 67 -14.49 -15.19 -5.19
CA PHE A 67 -13.91 -14.28 -4.20
C PHE A 67 -14.94 -13.30 -3.65
N GLU A 68 -14.97 -13.18 -2.33
CA GLU A 68 -15.61 -12.10 -1.61
C GLU A 68 -14.55 -11.04 -1.26
N ILE A 69 -14.85 -9.78 -1.52
CA ILE A 69 -13.95 -8.65 -1.19
C ILE A 69 -14.51 -7.93 0.03
N ARG A 70 -13.63 -7.72 1.01
CA ARG A 70 -13.93 -6.94 2.22
C ARG A 70 -12.91 -5.84 2.39
N TYR A 71 -13.29 -4.79 3.10
CA TYR A 71 -12.44 -3.64 3.41
C TYR A 71 -12.40 -3.47 4.92
N ASP A 72 -11.19 -3.30 5.46
CA ASP A 72 -10.92 -3.00 6.88
C ASP A 72 -11.55 -3.98 7.89
N THR A 73 -11.72 -5.27 7.52
CA THR A 73 -12.35 -6.26 8.41
C THR A 73 -11.34 -7.02 9.26
N ASP A 74 -10.12 -7.26 8.77
CA ASP A 74 -9.08 -8.01 9.50
C ASP A 74 -7.67 -7.51 9.21
N PHE A 75 -7.40 -6.27 9.60
CA PHE A 75 -6.09 -5.63 9.43
C PHE A 75 -4.92 -6.48 9.95
N LEU A 76 -5.04 -7.08 11.15
CA LEU A 76 -3.94 -7.84 11.75
C LEU A 76 -3.59 -9.09 10.95
N SER A 77 -4.58 -9.82 10.48
CA SER A 77 -4.34 -11.01 9.65
C SER A 77 -3.73 -10.63 8.29
N VAL A 78 -4.14 -9.51 7.70
CA VAL A 78 -3.57 -9.01 6.44
C VAL A 78 -2.09 -8.66 6.62
N ILE A 79 -1.75 -7.79 7.58
CA ILE A 79 -0.35 -7.35 7.75
C ILE A 79 0.58 -8.49 8.14
N ARG A 80 0.13 -9.42 9.01
CA ARG A 80 0.88 -10.61 9.38
C ARG A 80 1.10 -11.53 8.18
N SER A 81 0.06 -11.80 7.38
CA SER A 81 0.21 -12.59 6.15
C SER A 81 1.14 -11.93 5.12
N CYS A 82 1.20 -10.60 5.08
CA CYS A 82 2.20 -9.88 4.28
C CYS A 82 3.63 -10.05 4.82
N ALA A 83 3.79 -10.21 6.14
CA ALA A 83 5.08 -10.43 6.80
C ALA A 83 5.54 -11.90 6.74
N GLU A 84 4.66 -12.87 6.43
CA GLU A 84 4.97 -14.30 6.30
C GLU A 84 5.79 -14.58 5.03
N ARG A 85 7.05 -14.14 4.99
CA ARG A 85 8.01 -14.34 3.89
C ARG A 85 9.37 -14.69 4.48
N GLU A 86 10.16 -15.48 3.75
CA GLU A 86 11.52 -15.81 4.13
C GLU A 86 12.37 -14.55 4.40
N LYS A 87 12.20 -13.52 3.57
CA LYS A 87 12.78 -12.19 3.76
C LYS A 87 11.67 -11.15 3.78
N THR A 88 11.48 -10.51 4.91
CA THR A 88 10.49 -9.45 5.08
C THR A 88 11.12 -8.19 5.68
N TRP A 89 10.69 -7.03 5.20
CA TRP A 89 11.00 -5.74 5.79
C TRP A 89 9.94 -5.29 6.82
N ILE A 90 8.89 -6.11 7.04
CA ILE A 90 7.81 -5.82 7.98
C ILE A 90 8.19 -6.40 9.35
N SER A 91 8.86 -5.59 10.19
CA SER A 91 9.24 -5.99 11.55
C SER A 91 8.06 -5.86 12.52
N GLU A 92 8.13 -6.53 13.68
CA GLU A 92 7.11 -6.39 14.73
C GLU A 92 6.99 -4.93 15.22
N GLU A 93 8.10 -4.19 15.30
CA GLU A 93 8.08 -2.77 15.65
C GLU A 93 7.27 -1.95 14.64
N LEU A 94 7.41 -2.27 13.34
CA LEU A 94 6.66 -1.62 12.28
C LEU A 94 5.17 -2.02 12.31
N ILE A 95 4.85 -3.30 12.59
CA ILE A 95 3.46 -3.74 12.78
C ILE A 95 2.80 -2.96 13.93
N GLU A 96 3.47 -2.80 15.06
CA GLU A 96 2.95 -2.02 16.20
C GLU A 96 2.78 -0.53 15.85
N ALA A 97 3.66 0.03 15.02
CA ALA A 97 3.49 1.38 14.52
C ALA A 97 2.26 1.51 13.60
N TYR A 98 2.07 0.57 12.71
CA TYR A 98 0.91 0.52 11.81
C TYR A 98 -0.41 0.26 12.57
N LYS A 99 -0.41 -0.52 13.64
CA LYS A 99 -1.60 -0.67 14.52
C LYS A 99 -2.02 0.67 15.11
N ARG A 100 -1.06 1.54 15.47
CA ARG A 100 -1.37 2.89 15.97
C ARG A 100 -1.94 3.80 14.88
N LEU A 101 -1.45 3.68 13.63
CA LEU A 101 -2.01 4.40 12.48
C LEU A 101 -3.41 3.88 12.11
N HIS A 102 -3.62 2.56 12.15
CA HIS A 102 -4.91 1.94 11.90
C HIS A 102 -5.99 2.47 12.88
N LYS A 103 -5.66 2.55 14.19
CA LYS A 103 -6.57 3.13 15.19
C LYS A 103 -6.92 4.61 14.93
N LYS A 104 -6.16 5.29 14.10
CA LYS A 104 -6.40 6.69 13.70
C LYS A 104 -7.07 6.82 12.32
N GLY A 105 -7.42 5.70 11.68
CA GLY A 105 -8.08 5.69 10.38
C GLY A 105 -7.15 6.06 9.21
N HIS A 106 -5.86 5.76 9.30
CA HIS A 106 -4.89 6.05 8.24
C HIS A 106 -4.27 4.81 7.61
N ILE A 107 -4.63 3.62 8.06
CA ILE A 107 -4.27 2.35 7.42
C ILE A 107 -5.54 1.62 7.04
N HIS A 108 -5.56 1.15 5.80
CA HIS A 108 -6.69 0.44 5.23
C HIS A 108 -6.25 -0.87 4.58
N THR A 109 -7.16 -1.83 4.57
CA THR A 109 -6.96 -3.14 3.94
C THR A 109 -8.00 -3.38 2.86
N VAL A 110 -7.58 -4.10 1.82
CA VAL A 110 -8.50 -4.76 0.88
C VAL A 110 -8.24 -6.25 0.95
N GLU A 111 -9.25 -7.00 1.29
CA GLU A 111 -9.17 -8.39 1.67
C GLU A 111 -9.90 -9.26 0.64
N THR A 112 -9.27 -10.38 0.28
CA THR A 112 -9.87 -11.39 -0.59
C THR A 112 -10.17 -12.63 0.23
N TRP A 113 -11.43 -12.96 0.32
CA TRP A 113 -11.96 -14.09 1.07
C TRP A 113 -12.51 -15.16 0.13
N GLN A 114 -12.32 -16.43 0.49
CA GLN A 114 -12.89 -17.58 -0.21
C GLN A 114 -13.30 -18.62 0.82
N ASP A 115 -14.54 -19.11 0.74
CA ASP A 115 -15.10 -20.10 1.67
C ASP A 115 -14.90 -19.71 3.15
N GLY A 116 -15.12 -18.42 3.46
CA GLY A 116 -14.95 -17.86 4.80
C GLY A 116 -13.50 -17.73 5.29
N LYS A 117 -12.50 -17.94 4.42
CA LYS A 117 -11.07 -17.84 4.76
C LYS A 117 -10.43 -16.66 4.05
N LEU A 118 -9.56 -15.95 4.74
CA LEU A 118 -8.70 -14.90 4.17
C LEU A 118 -7.60 -15.55 3.32
N VAL A 119 -7.71 -15.40 1.99
CA VAL A 119 -6.82 -16.05 1.01
C VAL A 119 -5.90 -15.08 0.28
N GLY A 120 -6.09 -13.79 0.42
CA GLY A 120 -5.24 -12.75 -0.12
C GLY A 120 -5.65 -11.38 0.36
N GLY A 121 -4.84 -10.39 0.07
CA GLY A 121 -5.13 -9.01 0.44
C GLY A 121 -3.92 -8.12 0.31
N LEU A 122 -4.14 -6.87 0.62
CA LEU A 122 -3.12 -5.82 0.67
C LEU A 122 -3.47 -4.84 1.79
N TYR A 123 -2.49 -4.05 2.18
CA TYR A 123 -2.72 -2.89 3.04
C TYR A 123 -1.91 -1.68 2.56
N GLY A 124 -2.33 -0.52 2.99
CA GLY A 124 -1.64 0.72 2.70
C GLY A 124 -2.04 1.86 3.63
N VAL A 125 -1.29 2.95 3.53
CA VAL A 125 -1.50 4.18 4.30
C VAL A 125 -2.25 5.18 3.43
N THR A 126 -3.22 5.88 4.01
CA THR A 126 -3.90 7.00 3.34
C THR A 126 -3.47 8.33 3.95
N PHE A 127 -3.29 9.30 3.09
CA PHE A 127 -3.15 10.70 3.46
C PHE A 127 -3.80 11.58 2.40
N ARG A 128 -4.93 12.20 2.76
CA ARG A 128 -5.72 12.97 1.80
C ARG A 128 -6.11 12.10 0.59
N GLY A 129 -5.92 12.60 -0.64
CA GLY A 129 -6.19 11.86 -1.89
C GLY A 129 -5.07 10.92 -2.35
N ALA A 130 -4.13 10.56 -1.48
CA ALA A 130 -3.08 9.59 -1.76
C ALA A 130 -3.28 8.29 -0.99
N PHE A 131 -3.06 7.16 -1.67
CA PHE A 131 -2.94 5.82 -1.08
C PHE A 131 -1.52 5.30 -1.34
N PHE A 132 -0.79 4.99 -0.27
CA PHE A 132 0.55 4.40 -0.30
C PHE A 132 0.42 2.90 -0.06
N GLY A 133 0.52 2.10 -1.13
CA GLY A 133 0.41 0.65 -1.06
C GLY A 133 1.67 0.06 -0.44
N GLU A 134 1.55 -0.59 0.71
CA GLU A 134 2.68 -1.10 1.48
C GLU A 134 3.06 -2.52 1.07
N SER A 135 2.13 -3.43 1.16
CA SER A 135 2.40 -4.84 0.85
C SER A 135 1.13 -5.59 0.49
N MET A 136 1.32 -6.74 -0.16
CA MET A 136 0.23 -7.66 -0.49
C MET A 136 0.66 -9.10 -0.31
N PHE A 137 -0.31 -10.00 -0.10
CA PHE A 137 -0.07 -11.44 -0.01
C PHE A 137 -1.14 -12.22 -0.80
N SER A 138 -0.82 -13.47 -1.14
CA SER A 138 -1.71 -14.36 -1.88
C SER A 138 -1.48 -15.80 -1.46
N LYS A 139 -2.47 -16.43 -0.86
CA LYS A 139 -2.45 -17.87 -0.48
C LYS A 139 -3.00 -18.76 -1.59
N VAL A 140 -3.80 -18.18 -2.49
CA VAL A 140 -4.34 -18.87 -3.68
C VAL A 140 -4.13 -18.01 -4.93
N PRO A 141 -4.10 -18.61 -6.13
CA PRO A 141 -3.90 -17.85 -7.36
C PRO A 141 -4.89 -16.69 -7.53
N GLN A 142 -4.40 -15.55 -7.99
CA GLN A 142 -5.16 -14.32 -8.28
C GLN A 142 -5.70 -13.55 -7.06
N ALA A 143 -5.57 -14.04 -5.82
CA ALA A 143 -6.19 -13.39 -4.67
C ALA A 143 -5.63 -11.97 -4.41
N SER A 144 -4.32 -11.77 -4.39
CA SER A 144 -3.73 -10.43 -4.27
C SER A 144 -4.05 -9.51 -5.46
N LYS A 145 -4.15 -10.09 -6.67
CA LYS A 145 -4.52 -9.33 -7.87
C LYS A 145 -5.97 -8.86 -7.82
N ALA A 146 -6.87 -9.69 -7.28
CA ALA A 146 -8.25 -9.31 -7.04
C ALA A 146 -8.33 -8.15 -6.05
N ALA A 147 -7.61 -8.23 -4.92
CA ALA A 147 -7.53 -7.14 -3.95
C ALA A 147 -7.00 -5.84 -4.57
N LEU A 148 -5.92 -5.91 -5.36
CA LEU A 148 -5.35 -4.71 -6.02
C LEU A 148 -6.31 -4.09 -7.03
N LEU A 149 -6.98 -4.90 -7.86
CA LEU A 149 -8.01 -4.39 -8.78
C LEU A 149 -9.13 -3.68 -8.00
N LYS A 150 -9.61 -4.29 -6.92
CA LYS A 150 -10.70 -3.71 -6.12
C LYS A 150 -10.26 -2.45 -5.36
N LEU A 151 -8.98 -2.39 -4.95
CA LEU A 151 -8.41 -1.14 -4.45
C LEU A 151 -8.47 -0.03 -5.52
N ILE A 152 -7.98 -0.30 -6.75
CA ILE A 152 -7.96 0.71 -7.82
C ILE A 152 -9.38 1.21 -8.13
N GLU A 153 -10.35 0.30 -8.27
CA GLU A 153 -11.74 0.64 -8.51
C GLU A 153 -12.32 1.49 -7.35
N TYR A 154 -11.99 1.14 -6.11
CA TYR A 154 -12.44 1.85 -4.92
C TYR A 154 -11.83 3.25 -4.80
N LEU A 155 -10.52 3.38 -5.05
CA LEU A 155 -9.83 4.66 -5.03
C LEU A 155 -10.40 5.63 -6.09
N ASN A 156 -10.72 5.12 -7.29
CA ASN A 156 -11.40 5.91 -8.32
C ASN A 156 -12.80 6.37 -7.87
N LEU A 157 -13.58 5.48 -7.25
CA LEU A 157 -14.91 5.82 -6.74
C LEU A 157 -14.85 6.89 -5.63
N LYS A 158 -13.76 6.95 -4.89
CA LYS A 158 -13.53 7.89 -3.77
C LYS A 158 -12.71 9.12 -4.15
N ASP A 159 -12.50 9.38 -5.44
CA ASP A 159 -11.78 10.56 -5.96
C ASP A 159 -10.33 10.69 -5.48
N PHE A 160 -9.67 9.56 -5.13
CA PHE A 160 -8.23 9.53 -4.94
C PHE A 160 -7.52 9.82 -6.26
N VAL A 161 -6.33 10.43 -6.17
CA VAL A 161 -5.57 10.83 -7.36
C VAL A 161 -4.18 10.22 -7.45
N LEU A 162 -3.70 9.60 -6.36
CA LEU A 162 -2.39 8.95 -6.32
C LEU A 162 -2.49 7.57 -5.68
N LEU A 163 -2.10 6.54 -6.43
CA LEU A 163 -1.78 5.20 -5.94
C LEU A 163 -0.28 4.97 -6.09
N ASP A 164 0.43 5.19 -5.01
CA ASP A 164 1.87 5.00 -4.90
C ASP A 164 2.19 3.55 -4.49
N VAL A 165 3.06 2.89 -5.24
CA VAL A 165 3.47 1.49 -5.01
C VAL A 165 5.00 1.36 -4.86
N GLN A 166 5.70 2.46 -4.65
CA GLN A 166 7.12 2.66 -4.35
C GLN A 166 8.06 2.14 -5.44
N TYR A 167 8.14 0.83 -5.64
CA TYR A 167 9.09 0.19 -6.55
C TYR A 167 8.39 -0.66 -7.61
N MET A 168 8.94 -0.68 -8.83
CA MET A 168 8.42 -1.51 -9.92
C MET A 168 8.63 -2.99 -9.64
N THR A 169 7.58 -3.76 -9.89
CA THR A 169 7.65 -5.23 -9.90
C THR A 169 6.94 -5.77 -11.14
N PRO A 170 7.30 -6.99 -11.61
CA PRO A 170 6.58 -7.62 -12.72
C PRO A 170 5.07 -7.75 -12.49
N HIS A 171 4.68 -7.91 -11.22
CA HIS A 171 3.28 -8.00 -10.82
C HIS A 171 2.54 -6.68 -11.04
N LEU A 172 3.13 -5.56 -10.59
CA LEU A 172 2.54 -4.22 -10.72
C LEU A 172 2.53 -3.74 -12.18
N LYS A 173 3.56 -4.10 -12.95
CA LYS A 173 3.62 -3.80 -14.38
C LYS A 173 2.42 -4.35 -15.15
N MET A 174 1.88 -5.50 -14.74
CA MET A 174 0.66 -6.06 -15.37
C MET A 174 -0.58 -5.19 -15.17
N PHE A 175 -0.59 -4.34 -14.13
CA PHE A 175 -1.66 -3.39 -13.85
C PHE A 175 -1.43 -2.02 -14.48
N GLY A 176 -0.39 -1.86 -15.29
CA GLY A 176 -0.08 -0.58 -15.93
C GLY A 176 0.74 0.36 -15.04
N ALA A 177 1.43 -0.18 -14.00
CA ALA A 177 2.33 0.64 -13.20
C ALA A 177 3.42 1.27 -14.08
N VAL A 178 3.76 2.53 -13.78
CA VAL A 178 4.77 3.33 -14.46
C VAL A 178 5.76 3.89 -13.46
N GLU A 179 6.99 4.11 -13.91
CA GLU A 179 8.02 4.81 -13.17
C GLU A 179 8.02 6.27 -13.61
N ILE A 180 8.01 7.17 -12.64
CA ILE A 180 8.06 8.61 -12.82
C ILE A 180 9.21 9.20 -12.00
N ASP A 181 9.71 10.35 -12.41
CA ASP A 181 10.72 11.07 -11.65
C ASP A 181 10.14 11.75 -10.41
N PHE A 182 11.02 12.25 -9.55
CA PHE A 182 10.61 12.86 -8.28
C PHE A 182 9.83 14.16 -8.48
N GLU A 183 10.07 14.92 -9.56
CA GLU A 183 9.35 16.17 -9.85
C GLU A 183 7.88 15.86 -10.23
N GLU A 184 7.67 14.90 -11.12
CA GLU A 184 6.34 14.45 -11.53
C GLU A 184 5.59 13.83 -10.34
N TYR A 185 6.27 13.00 -9.55
CA TYR A 185 5.70 12.43 -8.32
C TYR A 185 5.25 13.51 -7.34
N ASN A 186 6.06 14.55 -7.09
CA ASN A 186 5.69 15.65 -6.20
C ASN A 186 4.48 16.44 -6.68
N LYS A 187 4.31 16.62 -8.00
CA LYS A 187 3.10 17.26 -8.55
C LYS A 187 1.85 16.46 -8.23
N LEU A 188 1.91 15.12 -8.38
CA LEU A 188 0.79 14.23 -8.03
C LEU A 188 0.51 14.23 -6.52
N LEU A 189 1.56 14.16 -5.70
CA LEU A 189 1.46 14.19 -4.25
C LEU A 189 0.82 15.52 -3.77
N TYR A 190 1.25 16.66 -4.32
CA TYR A 190 0.64 17.95 -4.03
C TYR A 190 -0.83 18.01 -4.45
N SER A 191 -1.17 17.49 -5.64
CA SER A 191 -2.56 17.36 -6.09
C SER A 191 -3.40 16.54 -5.11
N ALA A 192 -2.83 15.43 -4.59
CA ALA A 192 -3.51 14.60 -3.60
C ALA A 192 -3.82 15.36 -2.30
N TYR A 193 -2.96 16.29 -1.88
CA TYR A 193 -3.19 17.05 -0.64
C TYR A 193 -4.37 18.01 -0.71
N THR A 194 -4.74 18.44 -1.90
CA THR A 194 -5.91 19.32 -2.11
C THR A 194 -7.24 18.55 -2.05
N ARG A 195 -7.21 17.23 -2.00
CA ARG A 195 -8.39 16.37 -1.92
C ARG A 195 -8.73 16.03 -0.47
N ALA A 196 -10.02 16.03 -0.16
CA ALA A 196 -10.55 15.58 1.14
C ALA A 196 -11.19 14.19 0.95
N CYS A 197 -10.35 13.18 0.57
CA CYS A 197 -10.83 11.82 0.35
C CYS A 197 -10.85 11.04 1.67
N GLU A 198 -11.87 10.19 1.83
CA GLU A 198 -12.00 9.22 2.90
C GLU A 198 -12.10 7.82 2.29
N PHE A 199 -11.32 6.89 2.86
CA PHE A 199 -11.32 5.49 2.43
C PHE A 199 -12.55 4.72 2.95
#